data_b417611f31e8aff119130078d73c582e
#
_entry.id   b417611f31e8aff119130078d73c582e
#
_cell.length_a   1.000
_cell.length_b   1.000
_cell.length_c   1.000
_cell.angle_alpha   90.00
_cell.angle_beta   90.00
_cell.angle_gamma   90.00
#
_symmetry.space_group_name_H-M   'P 1'
#
loop_
_entity.id
_entity.type
_entity.pdbx_description
1 polymer ?
#
loop_
_entity_poly.entity_id
_entity_poly.type
_entity_poly.pdbx_seq_one_letter_code
_entity_poly.pdbx_strand_id
1 'polypeptide(L)'
;VTDFEECYKAVLKLRGIKSTKQRLAVLEVLCKSDALTAEEIFLNLRDSFLNLSLSTVYRILDTLSKNSVVTKSGLMEGGRALYEITPAAHRHNLICEKCHKITPLRDCPLAEYENDIEKKTGYAISGHKLEVYGICPNCK
;
A
#
# COMPACT_ATOMS: atom_id res chain seq x y z
N VAL A 1 21.12 4.94 2.98
CA VAL A 1 20.13 4.37 2.08
C VAL A 1 19.57 3.12 2.72
N THR A 2 18.29 3.11 2.98
CA THR A 2 17.60 1.97 3.55
C THR A 2 17.05 1.09 2.44
N ASP A 3 16.90 -0.19 2.69
CA ASP A 3 16.24 -1.13 1.76
C ASP A 3 14.87 -0.65 1.34
N PHE A 4 14.19 0.07 2.23
CA PHE A 4 12.91 0.72 1.96
C PHE A 4 12.99 1.68 0.79
N GLU A 5 13.93 2.62 0.83
CA GLU A 5 14.05 3.67 -0.18
C GLU A 5 14.34 3.09 -1.56
N GLU A 6 15.25 2.13 -1.64
CA GLU A 6 15.57 1.46 -2.90
C GLU A 6 14.39 0.68 -3.45
N CYS A 7 13.67 -0.03 -2.58
CA CYS A 7 12.51 -0.81 -2.96
C CYS A 7 11.42 0.08 -3.58
N TYR A 8 11.08 1.18 -2.92
CA TYR A 8 10.03 2.07 -3.41
C TYR A 8 10.45 2.90 -4.61
N LYS A 9 11.73 3.26 -4.73
CA LYS A 9 12.24 3.89 -5.96
C LYS A 9 12.04 2.95 -7.15
N ALA A 10 12.31 1.66 -6.98
CA ALA A 10 12.10 0.67 -8.03
C ALA A 10 10.62 0.52 -8.38
N VAL A 11 9.74 0.46 -7.38
CA VAL A 11 8.29 0.38 -7.58
C VAL A 11 7.78 1.59 -8.37
N LEU A 12 8.17 2.79 -7.97
CA LEU A 12 7.76 4.02 -8.64
C LEU A 12 8.25 4.07 -10.08
N LYS A 13 9.50 3.67 -10.32
CA LYS A 13 10.06 3.61 -11.66
C LYS A 13 9.28 2.66 -12.58
N LEU A 14 8.91 1.48 -12.07
CA LEU A 14 8.12 0.51 -12.82
C LEU A 14 6.73 1.04 -13.18
N ARG A 15 6.19 1.94 -12.36
CA ARG A 15 4.88 2.55 -12.58
C ARG A 15 4.96 3.87 -13.34
N GLY A 16 6.15 4.26 -13.80
CA GLY A 16 6.35 5.51 -14.53
C GLY A 16 6.23 6.77 -13.67
N ILE A 17 6.41 6.65 -12.37
CA ILE A 17 6.31 7.77 -11.43
C ILE A 17 7.71 8.20 -11.01
N LYS A 18 7.99 9.50 -11.09
CA LYS A 18 9.26 10.05 -10.65
C LYS A 18 9.38 9.96 -9.13
N SER A 19 10.50 9.46 -8.63
CA SER A 19 10.81 9.43 -7.21
C SER A 19 11.17 10.85 -6.75
N THR A 20 10.38 11.39 -5.83
CA THR A 20 10.69 12.65 -5.17
C THR A 20 10.83 12.39 -3.68
N LYS A 21 11.53 13.27 -2.97
CA LYS A 21 11.68 13.15 -1.52
C LYS A 21 10.32 13.14 -0.82
N GLN A 22 9.39 13.96 -1.28
CA GLN A 22 8.05 14.04 -0.70
C GLN A 22 7.25 12.76 -0.94
N ARG A 23 7.29 12.22 -2.16
CA ARG A 23 6.59 10.95 -2.47
C ARG A 23 7.13 9.79 -1.63
N LEU A 24 8.46 9.70 -1.51
CA LEU A 24 9.08 8.66 -0.70
C LEU A 24 8.75 8.83 0.78
N ALA A 25 8.69 10.07 1.27
CA ALA A 25 8.32 10.34 2.66
C ALA A 25 6.87 9.93 2.96
N VAL A 26 5.95 10.18 2.04
CA VAL A 26 4.55 9.73 2.18
C VAL A 26 4.50 8.20 2.26
N LEU A 27 5.22 7.51 1.38
CA LEU A 27 5.27 6.05 1.40
C LEU A 27 5.89 5.50 2.68
N GLU A 28 6.92 6.17 3.19
CA GLU A 28 7.56 5.76 4.44
C GLU A 28 6.60 5.84 5.63
N VAL A 29 5.83 6.93 5.73
CA VAL A 29 4.82 7.08 6.78
C VAL A 29 3.78 5.98 6.69
N LEU A 30 3.27 5.70 5.49
CA LEU A 30 2.28 4.64 5.28
C LEU A 30 2.85 3.24 5.53
N CYS A 31 4.12 3.04 5.23
CA CYS A 31 4.76 1.73 5.47
C CYS A 31 4.87 1.39 6.95
N LYS A 32 5.06 2.41 7.77
CA LYS A 32 5.23 2.25 9.23
C LYS A 32 3.90 2.25 9.99
N SER A 33 2.81 2.52 9.31
CA SER A 33 1.50 2.71 9.93
C SER A 33 0.46 1.82 9.26
N ASP A 34 -0.69 1.70 9.90
CA ASP A 34 -1.88 1.18 9.27
C ASP A 34 -2.45 2.27 8.33
N ALA A 35 -3.67 2.09 7.83
CA ALA A 35 -4.30 3.07 6.98
C ALA A 35 -4.42 4.44 7.66
N LEU A 36 -4.06 5.50 6.94
CA LEU A 36 -4.09 6.88 7.44
C LEU A 36 -4.88 7.79 6.52
N THR A 37 -5.42 8.86 7.10
CA THR A 37 -6.00 9.96 6.30
C THR A 37 -4.88 10.86 5.76
N ALA A 38 -5.20 11.66 4.74
CA ALA A 38 -4.23 12.63 4.20
C ALA A 38 -3.79 13.63 5.27
N GLU A 39 -4.71 14.04 6.14
CA GLU A 39 -4.41 14.96 7.24
C GLU A 39 -3.41 14.37 8.22
N GLU A 40 -3.57 13.10 8.58
CA GLU A 40 -2.63 12.40 9.46
C GLU A 40 -1.26 12.29 8.84
N ILE A 41 -1.18 12.00 7.55
CA ILE A 41 0.09 11.95 6.82
C ILE A 41 0.74 13.33 6.80
N PHE A 42 -0.04 14.37 6.54
CA PHE A 42 0.47 15.75 6.54
C PHE A 42 1.04 16.14 7.90
N LEU A 43 0.33 15.82 9.00
CA LEU A 43 0.80 16.11 10.35
C LEU A 43 2.13 15.41 10.67
N ASN A 44 2.34 14.22 10.13
CA ASN A 44 3.60 13.48 10.30
C ASN A 44 4.78 14.11 9.55
N LEU A 45 4.51 14.80 8.44
CA LEU A 45 5.57 15.26 7.53
C LEU A 45 5.82 16.77 7.56
N ARG A 46 4.90 17.56 8.09
CA ARG A 46 4.98 19.04 8.03
C ARG A 46 6.25 19.62 8.64
N ASP A 47 6.79 19.00 9.68
CA ASP A 47 8.00 19.48 10.34
C ASP A 47 9.27 19.19 9.54
N SER A 48 9.24 18.13 8.72
CA SER A 48 10.37 17.74 7.86
C SER A 48 10.36 18.44 6.50
N PHE A 49 9.19 18.90 6.06
CA PHE A 49 9.02 19.55 4.76
C PHE A 49 8.24 20.85 4.91
N LEU A 50 8.98 21.96 5.08
CA LEU A 50 8.38 23.28 5.35
C LEU A 50 7.46 23.76 4.23
N ASN A 51 7.71 23.36 3.00
CA ASN A 51 6.90 23.75 1.85
C ASN A 51 5.77 22.78 1.52
N LEU A 52 5.62 21.74 2.32
CA LEU A 52 4.57 20.77 2.11
C LEU A 52 3.23 21.35 2.56
N SER A 53 2.22 21.24 1.70
CA SER A 53 0.85 21.61 2.03
C SER A 53 -0.04 20.37 2.03
N LEU A 54 -1.19 20.48 2.65
CA LEU A 54 -2.19 19.40 2.62
C LEU A 54 -2.63 19.10 1.19
N SER A 55 -2.78 20.14 0.36
CA SER A 55 -3.10 19.98 -1.07
C SER A 55 -2.05 19.15 -1.81
N THR A 56 -0.78 19.36 -1.48
CA THR A 56 0.32 18.58 -2.06
C THR A 56 0.24 17.13 -1.65
N VAL A 57 -0.07 16.85 -0.38
CA VAL A 57 -0.26 15.48 0.11
C VAL A 57 -1.39 14.80 -0.66
N TYR A 58 -2.53 15.47 -0.86
CA TYR A 58 -3.63 14.92 -1.65
C TYR A 58 -3.22 14.61 -3.09
N ARG A 59 -2.44 15.50 -3.72
CA ARG A 59 -1.95 15.27 -5.09
C ARG A 59 -1.00 14.09 -5.17
N ILE A 60 -0.12 13.94 -4.19
CA ILE A 60 0.78 12.79 -4.10
C ILE A 60 -0.02 11.50 -3.95
N LEU A 61 -0.97 11.48 -3.03
CA LEU A 61 -1.81 10.31 -2.78
C LEU A 61 -2.68 9.97 -4.01
N ASP A 62 -3.19 10.97 -4.71
CA ASP A 62 -3.96 10.77 -5.93
C ASP A 62 -3.11 10.10 -7.02
N THR A 63 -1.90 10.60 -7.24
CA THR A 63 -0.95 9.99 -8.19
C THR A 63 -0.62 8.55 -7.82
N LEU A 64 -0.33 8.31 -6.54
CA LEU A 64 0.02 6.97 -6.06
C LEU A 64 -1.18 6.01 -6.13
N SER A 65 -2.39 6.49 -5.87
CA SER A 65 -3.62 5.69 -5.96
C SER A 65 -3.94 5.30 -7.39
N LYS A 66 -3.83 6.24 -8.32
CA LYS A 66 -4.09 5.99 -9.75
C LYS A 66 -3.13 4.97 -10.33
N ASN A 67 -1.93 4.89 -9.78
CA ASN A 67 -0.91 3.94 -10.24
C ASN A 67 -0.81 2.70 -9.35
N SER A 68 -1.79 2.48 -8.49
CA SER A 68 -1.91 1.30 -7.63
C SER A 68 -0.75 1.10 -6.64
N VAL A 69 -0.04 2.16 -6.29
CA VAL A 69 1.02 2.12 -5.26
C VAL A 69 0.39 2.21 -3.87
N VAL A 70 -0.65 3.03 -3.73
CA VAL A 70 -1.47 3.07 -2.50
C VAL A 70 -2.92 2.78 -2.85
N THR A 71 -3.66 2.27 -1.88
CA THR A 71 -5.08 2.01 -2.02
C THR A 71 -5.84 3.02 -1.19
N LYS A 72 -6.80 3.68 -1.83
CA LYS A 72 -7.76 4.54 -1.17
C LYS A 72 -8.92 3.66 -0.73
N SER A 73 -8.96 3.33 0.55
CA SER A 73 -10.01 2.50 1.11
C SER A 73 -11.05 3.37 1.80
N GLY A 74 -12.23 2.85 1.98
CA GLY A 74 -13.42 3.42 2.58
C GLY A 74 -13.37 4.79 3.24
N LEU A 75 -14.51 5.35 3.48
CA LEU A 75 -14.63 6.63 4.15
C LEU A 75 -14.75 6.43 5.65
N MET A 76 -13.91 7.13 6.41
CA MET A 76 -14.10 7.25 7.85
C MET A 76 -15.35 8.05 8.14
N GLU A 77 -15.81 7.97 9.36
CA GLU A 77 -16.80 8.89 9.91
C GLU A 77 -16.32 10.32 9.66
N GLY A 78 -17.15 11.14 9.02
CA GLY A 78 -16.77 12.49 8.59
C GLY A 78 -16.36 12.62 7.11
N GLY A 79 -16.43 11.52 6.34
CA GLY A 79 -16.21 11.55 4.89
C GLY A 79 -14.76 11.58 4.43
N ARG A 80 -13.79 11.35 5.33
CA ARG A 80 -12.37 11.32 4.98
C ARG A 80 -11.95 9.94 4.52
N ALA A 81 -11.20 9.89 3.42
CA ALA A 81 -10.67 8.65 2.89
C ALA A 81 -9.45 8.17 3.68
N LEU A 82 -9.30 6.87 3.79
CA LEU A 82 -8.11 6.22 4.32
C LEU A 82 -7.22 5.77 3.17
N TYR A 83 -5.92 5.89 3.38
CA TYR A 83 -4.91 5.46 2.41
C TYR A 83 -3.97 4.46 3.06
N GLU A 84 -3.61 3.42 2.33
CA GLU A 84 -2.66 2.41 2.79
C GLU A 84 -1.80 1.95 1.62
N ILE A 85 -0.62 1.41 1.92
CA ILE A 85 0.21 0.81 0.87
C ILE A 85 -0.57 -0.35 0.24
N THR A 86 -0.64 -0.35 -1.08
CA THR A 86 -1.34 -1.42 -1.78
C THR A 86 -0.64 -2.74 -1.55
N PRO A 87 -1.36 -3.76 -1.05
CA PRO A 87 -0.78 -5.09 -0.89
C PRO A 87 -0.30 -5.70 -2.21
N ALA A 88 -0.63 -5.09 -3.34
CA ALA A 88 -0.23 -5.56 -4.67
C ALA A 88 1.25 -5.35 -5.02
N ALA A 89 2.03 -4.72 -4.15
CA ALA A 89 3.46 -4.96 -4.16
C ALA A 89 3.76 -6.34 -3.54
N HIS A 90 2.75 -7.20 -3.62
CA HIS A 90 2.74 -8.61 -3.25
C HIS A 90 2.96 -8.92 -1.78
N ARG A 91 2.27 -8.18 -0.91
CA ARG A 91 2.11 -8.60 0.47
C ARG A 91 0.72 -9.19 0.62
N HIS A 92 0.66 -10.49 0.78
CA HIS A 92 -0.52 -11.16 1.26
C HIS A 92 -0.36 -11.34 2.76
N ASN A 93 -1.45 -11.41 3.48
CA ASN A 93 -1.42 -11.48 4.93
C ASN A 93 -2.05 -12.76 5.44
N LEU A 94 -1.39 -13.33 6.44
CA LEU A 94 -1.95 -14.40 7.25
C LEU A 94 -2.44 -13.77 8.55
N ILE A 95 -3.71 -13.93 8.87
CA ILE A 95 -4.36 -13.27 10.00
C ILE A 95 -4.81 -14.29 11.02
N CYS A 96 -4.42 -14.11 12.27
CA CYS A 96 -4.92 -14.96 13.36
C CYS A 96 -6.34 -14.53 13.72
N GLU A 97 -7.27 -15.46 13.68
CA GLU A 97 -8.67 -15.19 14.01
C GLU A 97 -8.89 -14.90 15.49
N LYS A 98 -7.98 -15.36 16.38
CA LYS A 98 -8.11 -15.14 17.82
C LYS A 98 -7.47 -13.82 18.28
N CYS A 99 -6.19 -13.63 18.01
CA CYS A 99 -5.47 -12.45 18.50
C CYS A 99 -5.30 -11.34 17.46
N HIS A 100 -5.75 -11.59 16.23
CA HIS A 100 -5.67 -10.64 15.11
C HIS A 100 -4.26 -10.27 14.68
N LYS A 101 -3.26 -11.05 15.08
CA LYS A 101 -1.89 -10.85 14.61
C LYS A 101 -1.82 -11.03 13.11
N ILE A 102 -1.15 -10.10 12.44
CA ILE A 102 -0.95 -10.13 10.99
C ILE A 102 0.48 -10.55 10.68
N THR A 103 0.62 -11.61 9.91
CA THR A 103 1.92 -12.09 9.45
C THR A 103 1.99 -11.90 7.93
N PRO A 104 2.94 -11.09 7.42
CA PRO A 104 3.05 -10.91 5.98
C PRO A 104 3.54 -12.18 5.30
N LEU A 105 2.93 -12.50 4.17
CA LEU A 105 3.36 -13.58 3.30
C LEU A 105 4.09 -12.97 2.11
N ARG A 106 5.35 -13.35 1.91
CA ARG A 106 6.21 -12.72 0.89
C ARG A 106 5.99 -13.26 -0.51
N ASP A 107 5.58 -14.50 -0.65
CA ASP A 107 5.41 -15.13 -1.94
C ASP A 107 3.97 -15.05 -2.40
N CYS A 108 3.77 -14.64 -3.66
CA CYS A 108 2.45 -14.62 -4.26
C CYS A 108 2.23 -15.90 -5.06
N PRO A 109 1.31 -16.79 -4.63
CA PRO A 109 1.07 -18.04 -5.37
C PRO A 109 0.18 -17.85 -6.60
N LEU A 110 -0.34 -16.62 -6.81
CA LEU A 110 -1.37 -16.37 -7.80
C LEU A 110 -0.86 -15.85 -9.16
N ALA A 111 0.45 -15.59 -9.29
CA ALA A 111 0.99 -15.01 -10.52
C ALA A 111 0.73 -15.90 -11.75
N GLU A 112 1.03 -17.19 -11.66
CA GLU A 112 0.77 -18.14 -12.75
C GLU A 112 -0.72 -18.35 -12.96
N TYR A 113 -1.48 -18.40 -11.87
CA TYR A 113 -2.93 -18.55 -11.92
C TYR A 113 -3.60 -17.38 -12.64
N GLU A 114 -3.14 -16.16 -12.41
CA GLU A 114 -3.64 -14.98 -13.09
C GLU A 114 -3.37 -15.04 -14.59
N ASN A 115 -2.18 -15.49 -14.99
CA ASN A 115 -1.86 -15.69 -16.41
C ASN A 115 -2.80 -16.69 -17.07
N ASP A 116 -3.13 -17.78 -16.38
CA ASP A 116 -4.07 -18.77 -16.89
C ASP A 116 -5.48 -18.20 -17.03
N ILE A 117 -5.92 -17.40 -16.06
CA ILE A 117 -7.22 -16.76 -16.13
C ILE A 117 -7.28 -15.79 -17.32
N GLU A 118 -6.24 -15.00 -17.53
CA GLU A 118 -6.19 -14.09 -18.68
C GLU A 118 -6.31 -14.84 -20.00
N LYS A 119 -5.62 -15.94 -20.15
CA LYS A 119 -5.66 -16.76 -21.36
C LYS A 119 -7.03 -17.40 -21.58
N LYS A 120 -7.69 -17.83 -20.52
CA LYS A 120 -8.99 -18.50 -20.61
C LYS A 120 -10.15 -17.55 -20.81
N THR A 121 -10.08 -16.35 -20.25
CA THR A 121 -11.19 -15.41 -20.21
C THR A 121 -11.02 -14.19 -21.11
N GLY A 122 -9.79 -13.89 -21.52
CA GLY A 122 -9.49 -12.69 -22.30
C GLY A 122 -9.46 -11.40 -21.46
N TYR A 123 -9.55 -11.51 -20.15
CA TYR A 123 -9.48 -10.35 -19.27
C TYR A 123 -8.03 -9.88 -19.12
N ALA A 124 -7.84 -8.56 -19.01
CA ALA A 124 -6.59 -7.98 -18.56
C ALA A 124 -6.68 -7.82 -17.04
N ILE A 125 -5.95 -8.65 -16.31
CA ILE A 125 -6.03 -8.67 -14.86
C ILE A 125 -5.18 -7.56 -14.28
N SER A 126 -5.78 -6.71 -13.42
CA SER A 126 -5.11 -5.57 -12.79
C SER A 126 -4.62 -5.86 -11.38
N GLY A 127 -5.07 -6.93 -10.75
CA GLY A 127 -4.65 -7.26 -9.39
C GLY A 127 -5.54 -8.29 -8.73
N HIS A 128 -5.23 -8.58 -7.48
CA HIS A 128 -6.01 -9.53 -6.67
C HIS A 128 -5.86 -9.17 -5.19
N LYS A 129 -6.73 -9.76 -4.37
CA LYS A 129 -6.61 -9.73 -2.92
C LYS A 129 -6.54 -11.17 -2.42
N LEU A 130 -5.60 -11.43 -1.53
CA LEU A 130 -5.48 -12.73 -0.89
C LEU A 130 -5.19 -12.52 0.60
N GLU A 131 -6.07 -13.03 1.43
CA GLU A 131 -5.86 -13.09 2.87
C GLU A 131 -6.09 -14.52 3.31
N VAL A 132 -5.25 -15.02 4.19
CA VAL A 132 -5.39 -16.36 4.74
C VAL A 132 -5.66 -16.23 6.23
N TYR A 133 -6.65 -16.95 6.72
CA TYR A 133 -7.08 -16.92 8.11
C TYR A 133 -6.73 -18.23 8.81
N GLY A 134 -6.28 -18.12 10.04
CA GLY A 134 -5.92 -19.30 10.81
C GLY A 134 -5.74 -18.97 12.28
N ILE A 135 -5.16 -19.88 13.02
CA ILE A 135 -4.86 -19.71 14.45
C ILE A 135 -3.33 -19.70 14.60
N CYS A 136 -2.79 -18.64 15.16
CA CYS A 136 -1.34 -18.54 15.31
C CYS A 136 -0.81 -19.54 16.34
N PRO A 137 0.51 -19.85 16.31
CA PRO A 137 1.08 -20.83 17.26
C PRO A 137 0.86 -20.48 18.73
N ASN A 138 0.76 -19.19 19.06
CA ASN A 138 0.55 -18.77 20.44
C ASN A 138 -0.91 -18.92 20.90
N CYS A 139 -1.84 -18.99 19.97
CA CYS A 139 -3.29 -19.14 20.27
C CYS A 139 -3.78 -20.57 20.08
N LYS A 140 -2.95 -21.42 19.52
CA LYS A 140 -3.28 -22.78 19.15
C LYS A 140 -3.38 -23.71 20.36
#